data_f1dcd1b48e2acb0ea7aaabdd1e97139d
#
_entry.id   f1dcd1b48e2acb0ea7aaabdd1e97139d
#
_cell.length_a   1.000
_cell.length_b   1.000
_cell.length_c   1.000
_cell.angle_alpha   90.00
_cell.angle_beta   90.00
_cell.angle_gamma   90.00
#
_symmetry.space_group_name_H-M   'P 1'
#
loop_
_entity.id
_entity.type
_entity.pdbx_description
1 polymer ?
#
loop_
_entity_poly.entity_id
_entity_poly.type
_entity_poly.pdbx_seq_one_letter_code
_entity_poly.pdbx_strand_id
1 'polypeptide(L)'
;PIAETDDAGTVHDRLMAIGAALVVETVDRIIDHDGHVETTEQESLTTDTAPLRDAPKIFRDTCHIDWCQPTERVYNFIRGLAPYPAAWTEILSADGRRMALKVFRSERIAEPHALSPGAIRTDGRRHLDVATEDGFLRLLDVQPAGKRRMTADQFLNGTDVSACCMA
;
A
#
# COMPACT_ATOMS: atom_id res chain seq x y z
N PRO A 1 2.62 -5.18 16.97
CA PRO A 1 3.67 -4.85 15.99
C PRO A 1 3.12 -4.99 14.59
N ILE A 2 3.63 -4.19 13.65
CA ILE A 2 3.33 -4.27 12.22
C ILE A 2 4.47 -5.05 11.57
N ALA A 3 4.15 -6.20 10.94
CA ALA A 3 5.13 -7.01 10.24
C ALA A 3 5.46 -6.41 8.86
N GLU A 4 6.57 -6.80 8.29
CA GLU A 4 7.01 -6.34 6.97
C GLU A 4 6.05 -6.76 5.86
N THR A 5 5.39 -7.89 6.03
CA THR A 5 4.39 -8.43 5.09
C THR A 5 2.97 -7.92 5.33
N ASP A 6 2.73 -7.15 6.41
CA ASP A 6 1.42 -6.58 6.68
C ASP A 6 1.07 -5.48 5.65
N ASP A 7 -0.18 -5.46 5.25
CA ASP A 7 -0.81 -4.35 4.55
C ASP A 7 -1.85 -3.64 5.45
N ALA A 8 -2.46 -2.57 4.96
CA ALA A 8 -3.46 -1.85 5.75
C ALA A 8 -4.67 -2.72 6.11
N GLY A 9 -5.08 -3.64 5.22
CA GLY A 9 -6.18 -4.58 5.46
C GLY A 9 -5.87 -5.55 6.60
N THR A 10 -4.70 -6.19 6.57
CA THR A 10 -4.30 -7.15 7.61
C THR A 10 -4.15 -6.49 8.98
N VAL A 11 -3.63 -5.26 9.02
CA VAL A 11 -3.55 -4.48 10.27
C VAL A 11 -4.94 -4.09 10.77
N HIS A 12 -5.82 -3.63 9.87
CA HIS A 12 -7.21 -3.29 10.18
C HIS A 12 -7.94 -4.48 10.80
N ASP A 13 -7.89 -5.65 10.17
CA ASP A 13 -8.61 -6.85 10.64
C ASP A 13 -8.11 -7.30 12.02
N ARG A 14 -6.80 -7.22 12.25
CA ARG A 14 -6.20 -7.50 13.55
C ARG A 14 -6.65 -6.51 14.62
N LEU A 15 -6.65 -5.21 14.32
CA LEU A 15 -7.11 -4.17 15.23
C LEU A 15 -8.60 -4.30 15.51
N MET A 16 -9.41 -4.65 14.52
CA MET A 16 -10.84 -4.89 14.70
C MET A 16 -11.11 -6.03 15.69
N ALA A 17 -10.39 -7.15 15.57
CA ALA A 17 -10.53 -8.28 16.50
C ALA A 17 -10.11 -7.92 17.93
N ILE A 18 -8.98 -7.22 18.08
CA ILE A 18 -8.49 -6.74 19.39
C ILE A 18 -9.49 -5.74 19.99
N GLY A 19 -9.97 -4.79 19.20
CA GLY A 19 -10.92 -3.76 19.64
C GLY A 19 -12.24 -4.36 20.08
N ALA A 20 -12.77 -5.36 19.38
CA ALA A 20 -14.00 -6.04 19.75
C ALA A 20 -13.87 -6.70 21.14
N ALA A 21 -12.77 -7.43 21.39
CA ALA A 21 -12.51 -8.06 22.68
C ALA A 21 -12.36 -7.01 23.79
N LEU A 22 -11.63 -5.93 23.53
CA LEU A 22 -11.39 -4.85 24.51
C LEU A 22 -12.68 -4.10 24.87
N VAL A 23 -13.60 -3.91 23.92
CA VAL A 23 -14.91 -3.28 24.20
C VAL A 23 -15.71 -4.13 25.18
N VAL A 24 -15.78 -5.46 24.97
CA VAL A 24 -16.49 -6.38 25.86
C VAL A 24 -15.87 -6.32 27.25
N GLU A 25 -14.57 -6.47 27.37
CA GLU A 25 -13.86 -6.37 28.67
C GLU A 25 -14.10 -5.04 29.37
N THR A 26 -14.11 -3.95 28.64
CA THR A 26 -14.35 -2.61 29.21
C THR A 26 -15.77 -2.48 29.75
N VAL A 27 -16.78 -2.96 29.01
CA VAL A 27 -18.18 -2.96 29.44
C VAL A 27 -18.37 -3.84 30.68
N ASP A 28 -17.80 -5.04 30.72
CA ASP A 28 -17.87 -5.92 31.87
C ASP A 28 -17.27 -5.26 33.12
N ARG A 29 -16.11 -4.62 32.99
CA ARG A 29 -15.49 -3.85 34.10
C ARG A 29 -16.38 -2.72 34.60
N ILE A 30 -17.03 -1.98 33.71
CA ILE A 30 -17.96 -0.90 34.11
C ILE A 30 -19.13 -1.46 34.90
N ILE A 31 -19.69 -2.60 34.48
CA ILE A 31 -20.81 -3.26 35.17
C ILE A 31 -20.38 -3.79 36.53
N ASP A 32 -19.26 -4.49 36.61
CA ASP A 32 -18.76 -5.11 37.84
C ASP A 32 -18.38 -4.12 38.94
N HIS A 33 -18.09 -2.88 38.56
CA HIS A 33 -17.66 -1.82 39.46
C HIS A 33 -18.69 -0.68 39.59
N ASP A 34 -19.96 -0.91 39.30
CA ASP A 34 -21.06 0.08 39.39
C ASP A 34 -20.72 1.41 38.69
N GLY A 35 -20.03 1.37 37.56
CA GLY A 35 -19.61 2.54 36.80
C GLY A 35 -18.32 3.20 37.29
N HIS A 36 -17.69 2.71 38.35
CA HIS A 36 -16.44 3.24 38.88
C HIS A 36 -15.24 2.48 38.34
N VAL A 37 -14.65 2.95 37.23
CA VAL A 37 -13.49 2.34 36.59
C VAL A 37 -12.30 3.30 36.67
N GLU A 38 -11.14 2.78 37.07
CA GLU A 38 -9.90 3.55 36.96
C GLU A 38 -9.61 3.90 35.50
N THR A 39 -9.38 5.19 35.27
CA THR A 39 -9.04 5.71 33.94
C THR A 39 -7.63 6.28 33.95
N THR A 40 -6.98 6.23 32.82
CA THR A 40 -5.66 6.83 32.60
C THR A 40 -5.81 8.00 31.63
N GLU A 41 -5.32 9.17 32.05
CA GLU A 41 -5.29 10.36 31.19
C GLU A 41 -4.48 10.05 29.92
N GLN A 42 -5.08 10.26 28.75
CA GLN A 42 -4.44 9.95 27.46
C GLN A 42 -3.11 10.68 27.28
N GLU A 43 -3.01 11.91 27.74
CA GLU A 43 -1.79 12.71 27.66
C GLU A 43 -0.63 12.10 28.44
N SER A 44 -0.91 11.39 29.55
CA SER A 44 0.11 10.71 30.35
C SER A 44 0.73 9.50 29.66
N LEU A 45 0.08 8.96 28.62
CA LEU A 45 0.57 7.84 27.82
C LEU A 45 1.49 8.29 26.67
N THR A 46 1.55 9.60 26.40
CA THR A 46 2.38 10.15 25.33
C THR A 46 3.78 10.41 25.88
N THR A 47 4.70 9.49 25.59
CA THR A 47 6.11 9.60 26.02
C THR A 47 6.99 10.28 24.96
N ASP A 48 6.47 10.54 23.78
CA ASP A 48 7.22 11.07 22.66
C ASP A 48 7.01 12.58 22.53
N THR A 49 8.09 13.33 22.46
CA THR A 49 8.08 14.79 22.23
C THR A 49 7.95 15.17 20.76
N ALA A 50 7.90 14.17 19.87
CA ALA A 50 7.71 14.42 18.44
C ALA A 50 6.28 14.94 18.16
N PRO A 51 6.12 15.91 17.26
CA PRO A 51 4.79 16.41 16.91
C PRO A 51 3.95 15.27 16.32
N LEU A 52 2.71 15.15 16.80
CA LEU A 52 1.76 14.18 16.27
C LEU A 52 1.52 14.44 14.77
N ARG A 53 1.43 13.37 14.01
CA ARG A 53 1.12 13.46 12.57
C ARG A 53 -0.39 13.47 12.38
N ASP A 54 -0.85 14.40 11.56
CA ASP A 54 -2.26 14.40 11.14
C ASP A 54 -2.61 13.12 10.36
N ALA A 55 -3.86 12.70 10.49
CA ALA A 55 -4.45 11.62 9.72
C ALA A 55 -5.50 12.19 8.74
N PRO A 56 -5.06 12.84 7.63
CA PRO A 56 -5.97 13.49 6.71
C PRO A 56 -6.81 12.46 5.97
N LYS A 57 -7.94 12.90 5.44
CA LYS A 57 -8.77 12.08 4.56
C LYS A 57 -7.98 11.67 3.32
N ILE A 58 -8.08 10.39 2.98
CA ILE A 58 -7.44 9.83 1.78
C ILE A 58 -8.36 10.06 0.58
N PHE A 59 -7.85 10.75 -0.43
CA PHE A 59 -8.52 10.99 -1.72
C PHE A 59 -7.85 10.17 -2.82
N ARG A 60 -8.54 10.02 -3.95
CA ARG A 60 -7.98 9.28 -5.09
C ARG A 60 -6.62 9.82 -5.53
N ASP A 61 -6.49 11.12 -5.65
CA ASP A 61 -5.27 11.75 -6.14
C ASP A 61 -4.07 11.53 -5.19
N THR A 62 -4.35 11.46 -3.88
CA THR A 62 -3.31 11.14 -2.88
C THR A 62 -2.88 9.67 -2.89
N CYS A 63 -3.57 8.80 -3.63
CA CYS A 63 -3.21 7.40 -3.83
C CYS A 63 -2.38 7.15 -5.09
N HIS A 64 -2.02 8.20 -5.84
CA HIS A 64 -1.17 8.08 -7.02
C HIS A 64 0.27 7.76 -6.61
N ILE A 65 0.88 6.77 -7.28
CA ILE A 65 2.23 6.32 -6.97
C ILE A 65 3.24 7.32 -7.56
N ASP A 66 4.12 7.83 -6.71
CA ASP A 66 5.30 8.60 -7.14
C ASP A 66 6.50 7.65 -7.25
N TRP A 67 6.85 7.29 -8.47
CA TRP A 67 7.96 6.39 -8.75
C TRP A 67 9.34 7.03 -8.53
N CYS A 68 9.41 8.36 -8.37
CA CYS A 68 10.66 9.07 -8.09
C CYS A 68 11.10 8.98 -6.62
N GLN A 69 10.41 8.20 -5.80
CA GLN A 69 10.76 7.95 -4.41
C GLN A 69 11.64 6.69 -4.27
N PRO A 70 12.37 6.55 -3.15
CA PRO A 70 13.09 5.32 -2.83
C PRO A 70 12.17 4.09 -2.83
N THR A 71 12.69 2.95 -3.26
CA THR A 71 11.98 1.67 -3.36
C THR A 71 11.20 1.32 -2.09
N GLU A 72 11.82 1.50 -0.93
CA GLU A 72 11.21 1.25 0.37
C GLU A 72 9.97 2.12 0.60
N ARG A 73 10.03 3.38 0.20
CA ARG A 73 8.93 4.32 0.40
C ARG A 73 7.75 4.00 -0.52
N VAL A 74 8.02 3.66 -1.78
CA VAL A 74 6.97 3.23 -2.73
C VAL A 74 6.34 1.91 -2.29
N TYR A 75 7.15 0.95 -1.83
CA TYR A 75 6.67 -0.30 -1.26
C TYR A 75 5.71 -0.07 -0.08
N ASN A 76 6.13 0.74 0.89
CA ASN A 76 5.32 1.06 2.06
C ASN A 76 4.05 1.83 1.70
N PHE A 77 4.10 2.70 0.68
CA PHE A 77 2.93 3.41 0.17
C PHE A 77 1.89 2.44 -0.42
N ILE A 78 2.33 1.49 -1.25
CA ILE A 78 1.43 0.50 -1.86
C ILE A 78 0.76 -0.37 -0.79
N ARG A 79 1.53 -0.97 0.13
CA ARG A 79 0.96 -1.82 1.18
C ARG A 79 0.10 -1.05 2.18
N GLY A 80 0.43 0.21 2.44
CA GLY A 80 -0.35 1.08 3.33
C GLY A 80 -1.71 1.49 2.77
N LEU A 81 -1.95 1.32 1.47
CA LEU A 81 -3.22 1.59 0.80
C LEU A 81 -3.96 0.32 0.38
N ALA A 82 -3.34 -0.86 0.49
CA ALA A 82 -3.96 -2.13 0.11
C ALA A 82 -4.82 -2.69 1.25
N PRO A 83 -5.94 -3.35 0.96
CA PRO A 83 -6.55 -3.54 -0.35
C PRO A 83 -7.43 -2.36 -0.80
N TYR A 84 -7.71 -1.39 0.06
CA TYR A 84 -8.59 -0.26 -0.23
C TYR A 84 -8.05 1.02 0.43
N PRO A 85 -8.03 2.14 -0.32
CA PRO A 85 -8.51 2.38 -1.70
C PRO A 85 -7.62 1.79 -2.79
N ALA A 86 -6.45 1.27 -2.49
CA ALA A 86 -5.35 0.83 -3.30
C ALA A 86 -4.56 1.97 -3.96
N ALA A 87 -3.24 1.83 -3.99
CA ALA A 87 -2.37 2.71 -4.75
C ALA A 87 -2.60 2.50 -6.25
N TRP A 88 -2.43 3.54 -7.05
CA TRP A 88 -2.63 3.48 -8.49
C TRP A 88 -1.60 4.30 -9.27
N THR A 89 -1.41 3.95 -10.51
CA THR A 89 -0.54 4.61 -11.47
C THR A 89 -1.17 4.56 -12.86
N GLU A 90 -0.57 5.19 -13.85
CA GLU A 90 -0.94 5.06 -15.25
C GLU A 90 0.17 4.37 -16.04
N ILE A 91 -0.20 3.40 -16.86
CA ILE A 91 0.68 2.87 -17.90
C ILE A 91 0.55 3.78 -19.11
N LEU A 92 1.66 4.35 -19.54
CA LEU A 92 1.77 5.20 -20.71
C LEU A 92 2.45 4.43 -21.85
N SER A 93 1.72 4.16 -22.92
CA SER A 93 2.25 3.51 -24.12
C SER A 93 2.96 4.52 -25.03
N ALA A 94 3.86 4.03 -25.89
CA ALA A 94 4.59 4.86 -26.85
C ALA A 94 3.69 5.64 -27.84
N ASP A 95 2.48 5.15 -28.11
CA ASP A 95 1.45 5.82 -28.91
C ASP A 95 0.60 6.82 -28.14
N GLY A 96 0.95 7.10 -26.87
CA GLY A 96 0.28 8.09 -26.01
C GLY A 96 -0.98 7.59 -25.31
N ARG A 97 -1.36 6.32 -25.46
CA ARG A 97 -2.49 5.75 -24.71
C ARG A 97 -2.13 5.62 -23.24
N ARG A 98 -3.12 5.93 -22.38
CA ARG A 98 -3.01 5.81 -20.93
C ARG A 98 -3.98 4.74 -20.41
N MET A 99 -3.50 3.91 -19.51
CA MET A 99 -4.32 2.91 -18.83
C MET A 99 -4.05 2.97 -17.33
N ALA A 100 -5.08 3.32 -16.55
CA ALA A 100 -4.95 3.29 -15.09
C ALA A 100 -4.79 1.85 -14.59
N LEU A 101 -3.85 1.67 -13.66
CA LEU A 101 -3.51 0.41 -13.03
C LEU A 101 -3.48 0.57 -11.52
N LYS A 102 -4.30 -0.16 -10.78
CA LYS A 102 -4.16 -0.29 -9.33
C LYS A 102 -3.13 -1.35 -9.01
N VAL A 103 -2.35 -1.12 -7.95
CA VAL A 103 -1.35 -2.03 -7.42
C VAL A 103 -1.72 -2.41 -6.00
N PHE A 104 -1.78 -3.72 -5.72
CA PHE A 104 -2.18 -4.24 -4.41
C PHE A 104 -1.03 -4.90 -3.68
N ARG A 105 -0.12 -5.53 -4.42
CA ARG A 105 1.01 -6.23 -3.83
C ARG A 105 2.25 -6.09 -4.71
N SER A 106 3.39 -5.88 -4.07
CA SER A 106 4.69 -5.76 -4.71
C SER A 106 5.80 -6.39 -3.88
N GLU A 107 6.96 -6.55 -4.48
CA GLU A 107 8.21 -6.95 -3.82
C GLU A 107 9.31 -5.96 -4.17
N ARG A 108 10.21 -5.73 -3.22
CA ARG A 108 11.39 -4.89 -3.41
C ARG A 108 12.51 -5.69 -4.05
N ILE A 109 13.16 -5.10 -5.05
CA ILE A 109 14.38 -5.64 -5.66
C ILE A 109 15.47 -4.59 -5.46
N ALA A 110 16.40 -4.89 -4.57
CA ALA A 110 17.56 -4.04 -4.27
C ALA A 110 18.65 -4.24 -5.33
N GLU A 111 18.43 -3.70 -6.51
CA GLU A 111 19.32 -3.76 -7.66
C GLU A 111 19.52 -2.35 -8.22
N PRO A 112 20.74 -1.78 -8.09
CA PRO A 112 21.02 -0.47 -8.66
C PRO A 112 20.85 -0.45 -10.19
N HIS A 113 20.33 0.66 -10.71
CA HIS A 113 20.10 0.82 -12.14
C HIS A 113 20.31 2.27 -12.59
N ALA A 114 20.37 2.47 -13.90
CA ALA A 114 20.44 3.81 -14.52
C ALA A 114 19.15 4.18 -15.30
N LEU A 115 18.06 3.45 -15.08
CA LEU A 115 16.77 3.71 -15.72
C LEU A 115 16.09 4.90 -15.06
N SER A 116 15.28 5.63 -15.82
CA SER A 116 14.40 6.64 -15.25
C SER A 116 13.34 6.01 -14.35
N PRO A 117 12.97 6.64 -13.22
CA PRO A 117 11.84 6.18 -12.41
C PRO A 117 10.58 6.01 -13.26
N GLY A 118 9.80 4.96 -12.99
CA GLY A 118 8.65 4.59 -13.80
C GLY A 118 8.98 3.73 -15.03
N ALA A 119 10.25 3.55 -15.40
CA ALA A 119 10.61 2.65 -16.50
C ALA A 119 10.23 1.21 -16.17
N ILE A 120 9.63 0.53 -17.15
CA ILE A 120 9.22 -0.87 -17.00
C ILE A 120 10.34 -1.79 -17.48
N ARG A 121 10.66 -2.78 -16.64
CA ARG A 121 11.50 -3.93 -17.00
C ARG A 121 10.62 -5.18 -16.92
N THR A 122 10.50 -5.91 -18.03
CA THR A 122 9.65 -7.10 -18.10
C THR A 122 10.24 -8.16 -19.00
N ASP A 123 9.93 -9.43 -18.72
CA ASP A 123 10.15 -10.57 -19.61
C ASP A 123 8.93 -10.85 -20.52
N GLY A 124 7.90 -10.00 -20.45
CA GLY A 124 6.66 -10.10 -21.20
C GLY A 124 5.74 -11.25 -20.76
N ARG A 125 6.07 -11.97 -19.68
CA ARG A 125 5.32 -13.17 -19.24
C ARG A 125 5.10 -13.25 -17.74
N ARG A 126 6.12 -13.03 -16.91
CA ARG A 126 6.08 -13.32 -15.47
C ARG A 126 6.45 -12.12 -14.61
N HIS A 127 7.37 -11.30 -15.07
CA HIS A 127 7.95 -10.24 -14.27
C HIS A 127 7.56 -8.87 -14.82
N LEU A 128 6.97 -8.08 -13.94
CA LEU A 128 6.63 -6.67 -14.17
C LEU A 128 7.33 -5.86 -13.09
N ASP A 129 8.55 -5.44 -13.38
CA ASP A 129 9.37 -4.64 -12.48
C ASP A 129 9.32 -3.18 -12.94
N VAL A 130 9.15 -2.27 -11.98
CA VAL A 130 9.12 -0.82 -12.22
C VAL A 130 10.29 -0.18 -11.51
N ALA A 131 11.07 0.62 -12.24
CA ALA A 131 12.18 1.35 -11.69
C ALA A 131 11.71 2.44 -10.70
N THR A 132 12.37 2.54 -9.58
CA THR A 132 12.23 3.58 -8.56
C THR A 132 13.51 4.42 -8.51
N GLU A 133 13.71 5.23 -7.48
CA GLU A 133 14.93 6.04 -7.37
C GLU A 133 16.20 5.18 -7.22
N ASP A 134 16.16 4.09 -6.46
CA ASP A 134 17.32 3.32 -6.01
C ASP A 134 17.24 1.79 -6.24
N GLY A 135 16.18 1.33 -6.93
CA GLY A 135 15.97 -0.09 -7.19
C GLY A 135 14.72 -0.34 -8.01
N PHE A 136 14.11 -1.51 -7.86
CA PHE A 136 12.87 -1.86 -8.54
C PHE A 136 11.81 -2.34 -7.58
N LEU A 137 10.56 -2.11 -7.97
CA LEU A 137 9.41 -2.81 -7.41
C LEU A 137 8.87 -3.81 -8.42
N ARG A 138 8.85 -5.08 -8.04
CA ARG A 138 8.14 -6.12 -8.77
C ARG A 138 6.67 -6.08 -8.39
N LEU A 139 5.80 -5.82 -9.35
CA LEU A 139 4.36 -5.87 -9.15
C LEU A 139 3.88 -7.32 -9.17
N LEU A 140 3.09 -7.71 -8.19
CA LEU A 140 2.58 -9.08 -8.04
C LEU A 140 1.09 -9.17 -8.32
N ASP A 141 0.29 -8.27 -7.72
CA ASP A 141 -1.16 -8.20 -7.90
C ASP A 141 -1.56 -6.81 -8.38
N VAL A 142 -2.27 -6.76 -9.47
CA VAL A 142 -2.68 -5.53 -10.14
C VAL A 142 -4.14 -5.58 -10.60
N GLN A 143 -4.71 -4.41 -10.89
CA GLN A 143 -6.04 -4.29 -11.48
C GLN A 143 -6.06 -3.19 -12.54
N PRO A 144 -6.07 -3.55 -13.83
CA PRO A 144 -6.29 -2.60 -14.91
C PRO A 144 -7.69 -2.00 -14.84
N ALA A 145 -7.84 -0.77 -15.31
CA ALA A 145 -9.14 -0.11 -15.38
C ALA A 145 -10.19 -0.97 -16.11
N GLY A 146 -11.38 -1.12 -15.50
CA GLY A 146 -12.48 -1.90 -16.06
C GLY A 146 -12.31 -3.42 -16.00
N LYS A 147 -11.22 -3.94 -15.39
CA LYS A 147 -10.98 -5.37 -15.24
C LYS A 147 -10.96 -5.79 -13.77
N ARG A 148 -11.02 -7.10 -13.52
CA ARG A 148 -10.83 -7.68 -12.18
C ARG A 148 -9.36 -7.61 -11.74
N ARG A 149 -9.12 -7.71 -10.45
CA ARG A 149 -7.79 -7.94 -9.87
C ARG A 149 -7.23 -9.27 -10.39
N MET A 150 -5.95 -9.27 -10.72
CA MET A 150 -5.23 -10.41 -11.29
C MET A 150 -3.75 -10.34 -10.93
N THR A 151 -3.04 -11.45 -11.10
CA THR A 151 -1.59 -11.50 -10.94
C THR A 151 -0.88 -10.85 -12.12
N ALA A 152 0.38 -10.43 -11.91
CA ALA A 152 1.15 -9.76 -12.96
C ALA A 152 1.36 -10.63 -14.21
N ASP A 153 1.54 -11.94 -14.05
CA ASP A 153 1.64 -12.88 -15.18
C ASP A 153 0.34 -12.96 -15.99
N GLN A 154 -0.82 -12.98 -15.31
CA GLN A 154 -2.12 -12.93 -16.01
C GLN A 154 -2.31 -11.61 -16.76
N PHE A 155 -1.84 -10.50 -16.19
CA PHE A 155 -1.88 -9.20 -16.84
C PHE A 155 -1.00 -9.17 -18.09
N LEU A 156 0.25 -9.64 -18.00
CA LEU A 156 1.22 -9.67 -19.09
C LEU A 156 0.80 -10.61 -20.23
N ASN A 157 0.10 -11.72 -19.94
CA ASN A 157 -0.42 -12.61 -20.98
C ASN A 157 -1.46 -11.95 -21.91
N GLY A 158 -2.07 -10.85 -21.47
CA GLY A 158 -3.08 -10.13 -22.26
C GLY A 158 -2.71 -8.69 -22.61
N THR A 159 -1.52 -8.22 -22.23
CA THR A 159 -1.12 -6.82 -22.40
C THR A 159 0.38 -6.72 -22.61
N ASP A 160 0.79 -6.22 -23.77
CA ASP A 160 2.20 -5.91 -24.03
C ASP A 160 2.54 -4.53 -23.45
N VAL A 161 3.50 -4.50 -22.55
CA VAL A 161 4.00 -3.28 -21.88
C VAL A 161 5.48 -3.03 -22.14
N SER A 162 6.11 -3.74 -23.09
CA SER A 162 7.54 -3.66 -23.36
C SER A 162 8.01 -2.28 -23.81
N ALA A 163 7.12 -1.50 -24.43
CA ALA A 163 7.38 -0.12 -24.88
C ALA A 163 6.61 0.93 -24.05
N CYS A 164 6.30 0.61 -22.79
CA CYS A 164 5.54 1.47 -21.89
C CYS A 164 6.37 1.94 -20.71
N CYS A 165 5.88 2.98 -20.02
CA CYS A 165 6.39 3.41 -18.72
C CYS A 165 5.20 3.66 -17.76
N MET A 166 5.49 3.73 -16.47
CA MET A 166 4.55 4.19 -15.45
C MET A 166 4.66 5.71 -15.28
N ALA A 167 3.51 6.36 -15.12
CA ALA A 167 3.42 7.81 -14.90
C ALA A 167 2.66 8.11 -13.60
#